data_246b010429cd9aad00bc6a762ddc28ea
#
_entry.id   246b010429cd9aad00bc6a762ddc28ea
#
_cell.length_a   1.000
_cell.length_b   1.000
_cell.length_c   1.000
_cell.angle_alpha   90.00
_cell.angle_beta   90.00
_cell.angle_gamma   90.00
#
_symmetry.space_group_name_H-M   'P 1'
#
loop_
_entity.id
_entity.type
_entity.pdbx_description
1 polymer ?
#
loop_
_entity_poly.entity_id
_entity_poly.type
_entity_poly.pdbx_seq_one_letter_code
_entity_poly.pdbx_strand_id
1 'polypeptide(L)'
;MLIYLWKKGYLTKDKQLYSPVSASYLFWSAIMGISMIYLIDFLMSHLTFLPDWLSNTFDLLQSGWLGILCVAILGPILEELLFRGAVTKVLLKKYNPLTAILISGLIFGIFHMNPAQVVGATLIGFILAWIYYKTHSLIPCILIHIMNNSCLLYTSDAADDRI
;
A
#
# COMPACT_ATOMS: atom_id res chain seq x y z
N MET A 1 -3.14 15.00 10.93
CA MET A 1 -4.03 14.03 10.28
C MET A 1 -4.39 12.86 11.20
N LEU A 2 -3.44 12.05 11.68
CA LEU A 2 -3.72 10.90 12.56
C LEU A 2 -4.47 11.27 13.84
N ILE A 3 -4.07 12.39 14.51
CA ILE A 3 -4.75 12.89 15.71
C ILE A 3 -6.22 13.24 15.42
N TYR A 4 -6.51 13.81 14.24
CA TYR A 4 -7.88 14.09 13.82
C TYR A 4 -8.69 12.80 13.63
N LEU A 5 -8.14 11.82 12.90
CA LEU A 5 -8.77 10.51 12.69
C LEU A 5 -9.02 9.78 14.01
N TRP A 6 -8.06 9.87 14.93
CA TRP A 6 -8.19 9.33 16.29
C TRP A 6 -9.31 10.02 17.08
N LYS A 7 -9.30 11.36 17.15
CA LYS A 7 -10.35 12.14 17.86
C LYS A 7 -11.75 11.90 17.30
N LYS A 8 -11.89 11.74 16.00
CA LYS A 8 -13.17 11.44 15.33
C LYS A 8 -13.59 9.97 15.43
N GLY A 9 -12.78 9.12 16.05
CA GLY A 9 -13.08 7.71 16.30
C GLY A 9 -12.98 6.80 15.08
N TYR A 10 -12.32 7.25 14.00
CA TYR A 10 -12.08 6.40 12.84
C TYR A 10 -11.07 5.29 13.15
N LEU A 11 -10.09 5.54 14.02
CA LEU A 11 -9.02 4.59 14.35
C LEU A 11 -9.20 3.86 15.69
N THR A 12 -9.90 4.43 16.67
CA THR A 12 -9.91 3.93 18.05
C THR A 12 -11.18 3.22 18.49
N LYS A 13 -12.32 3.52 17.84
CA LYS A 13 -13.62 2.95 18.26
C LYS A 13 -13.99 1.69 17.51
N ASP A 14 -13.24 1.34 16.47
CA ASP A 14 -13.54 0.19 15.66
C ASP A 14 -12.56 -0.97 15.98
N LYS A 15 -13.01 -1.84 16.89
CA LYS A 15 -12.24 -3.05 17.22
C LYS A 15 -12.00 -3.96 16.01
N GLN A 16 -12.79 -3.79 14.93
CA GLN A 16 -12.66 -4.59 13.71
C GLN A 16 -11.41 -4.23 12.90
N LEU A 17 -10.89 -2.99 12.99
CA LEU A 17 -9.68 -2.58 12.24
C LEU A 17 -8.48 -3.48 12.49
N TYR A 18 -8.37 -4.04 13.68
CA TYR A 18 -7.27 -4.92 14.09
C TYR A 18 -7.76 -6.33 14.43
N SER A 19 -8.93 -6.71 13.90
CA SER A 19 -9.45 -8.06 14.12
C SER A 19 -8.43 -9.10 13.65
N PRO A 20 -8.11 -10.09 14.47
CA PRO A 20 -7.22 -11.17 14.06
C PRO A 20 -7.87 -11.94 12.91
N VAL A 21 -7.09 -12.21 11.88
CA VAL A 21 -7.45 -13.11 10.79
C VAL A 21 -6.74 -14.45 10.99
N SER A 22 -7.31 -15.53 10.49
CA SER A 22 -6.69 -16.85 10.65
C SER A 22 -5.29 -16.89 10.02
N ALA A 23 -4.40 -17.68 10.58
CA ALA A 23 -3.04 -17.87 10.03
C ALA A 23 -3.07 -18.36 8.58
N SER A 24 -4.01 -19.25 8.25
CA SER A 24 -4.22 -19.70 6.87
C SER A 24 -4.60 -18.56 5.93
N TYR A 25 -5.49 -17.65 6.37
CA TYR A 25 -5.86 -16.49 5.56
C TYR A 25 -4.67 -15.55 5.34
N LEU A 26 -3.87 -15.29 6.38
CA LEU A 26 -2.65 -14.47 6.26
C LEU A 26 -1.65 -15.10 5.29
N PHE A 27 -1.45 -16.42 5.40
CA PHE A 27 -0.55 -17.16 4.49
C PHE A 27 -0.98 -17.03 3.03
N TRP A 28 -2.25 -17.29 2.72
CA TRP A 28 -2.75 -17.19 1.35
C TRP A 28 -2.79 -15.75 0.85
N SER A 29 -3.08 -14.78 1.73
CA SER A 29 -3.01 -13.36 1.41
C SER A 29 -1.57 -12.93 1.08
N ALA A 30 -0.57 -13.44 1.79
CA ALA A 30 0.83 -13.17 1.51
C ALA A 30 1.27 -13.76 0.16
N ILE A 31 0.90 -15.01 -0.15
CA ILE A 31 1.18 -15.62 -1.47
C ILE A 31 0.52 -14.83 -2.58
N MET A 32 -0.75 -14.45 -2.43
CA MET A 32 -1.45 -13.62 -3.39
C MET A 32 -0.75 -12.26 -3.55
N GLY A 33 -0.34 -11.63 -2.44
CA GLY A 33 0.40 -10.37 -2.43
C GLY A 33 1.70 -10.46 -3.22
N ILE A 34 2.53 -11.48 -2.96
CA ILE A 34 3.78 -11.73 -3.69
C ILE A 34 3.50 -11.89 -5.19
N SER A 35 2.52 -12.72 -5.56
CA SER A 35 2.17 -12.95 -6.97
C SER A 35 1.75 -11.66 -7.67
N MET A 36 0.99 -10.81 -6.99
CA MET A 36 0.55 -9.53 -7.53
C MET A 36 1.68 -8.50 -7.61
N ILE A 37 2.62 -8.49 -6.66
CA ILE A 37 3.82 -7.65 -6.72
C ILE A 37 4.60 -7.97 -8.00
N TYR A 38 4.91 -9.25 -8.25
CA TYR A 38 5.61 -9.65 -9.47
C TYR A 38 4.86 -9.28 -10.76
N LEU A 39 3.53 -9.43 -10.76
CA LEU A 39 2.72 -9.07 -11.92
C LEU A 39 2.72 -7.56 -12.17
N ILE A 40 2.61 -6.75 -11.12
CA ILE A 40 2.65 -5.30 -11.20
C ILE A 40 4.06 -4.85 -11.66
N ASP A 41 5.11 -5.42 -11.10
CA ASP A 41 6.50 -5.12 -11.46
C ASP A 41 6.78 -5.44 -12.93
N PHE A 42 6.32 -6.60 -13.39
CA PHE A 42 6.36 -6.96 -14.81
C PHE A 42 5.62 -5.95 -15.68
N LEU A 43 4.43 -5.51 -15.30
CA LEU A 43 3.69 -4.48 -16.02
C LEU A 43 4.44 -3.14 -16.04
N MET A 44 4.97 -2.73 -14.89
CA MET A 44 5.71 -1.47 -14.75
C MET A 44 7.00 -1.47 -15.55
N SER A 45 7.67 -2.61 -15.75
CA SER A 45 8.86 -2.73 -16.59
C SER A 45 8.62 -2.36 -18.06
N HIS A 46 7.36 -2.37 -18.53
CA HIS A 46 6.95 -1.91 -19.86
C HIS A 46 6.54 -0.43 -19.90
N LEU A 47 6.44 0.22 -18.76
CA LEU A 47 6.01 1.62 -18.61
C LEU A 47 7.19 2.56 -18.26
N THR A 48 8.39 2.22 -18.73
CA THR A 48 9.64 2.97 -18.43
C THR A 48 9.65 4.40 -18.98
N PHE A 49 8.70 4.76 -19.85
CA PHE A 49 8.52 6.11 -20.36
C PHE A 49 7.87 7.07 -19.34
N LEU A 50 7.33 6.56 -18.24
CA LEU A 50 6.75 7.40 -17.20
C LEU A 50 7.86 8.11 -16.41
N PRO A 51 7.77 9.45 -16.25
CA PRO A 51 8.78 10.19 -15.53
C PRO A 51 8.78 9.84 -14.04
N ASP A 52 9.96 9.61 -13.49
CA ASP A 52 10.17 9.43 -12.05
C ASP A 52 10.74 10.73 -11.45
N TRP A 53 9.86 11.51 -10.83
CA TRP A 53 10.24 12.79 -10.24
C TRP A 53 10.85 12.65 -8.85
N LEU A 54 10.74 11.49 -8.23
CA LEU A 54 11.15 11.27 -6.84
C LEU A 54 12.35 10.32 -6.71
N SER A 55 12.96 9.85 -7.83
CA SER A 55 14.10 8.94 -7.81
C SER A 55 15.19 9.41 -6.85
N ASN A 56 15.74 10.60 -7.03
CA ASN A 56 16.79 11.16 -6.16
C ASN A 56 16.38 11.23 -4.67
N THR A 57 15.09 11.43 -4.39
CA THR A 57 14.59 11.47 -3.01
C THR A 57 14.59 10.08 -2.41
N PHE A 58 14.19 9.07 -3.19
CA PHE A 58 14.21 7.69 -2.74
C PHE A 58 15.64 7.16 -2.57
N ASP A 59 16.57 7.49 -3.48
CA ASP A 59 17.98 7.14 -3.36
C ASP A 59 18.58 7.70 -2.06
N LEU A 60 18.26 8.96 -1.73
CA LEU A 60 18.67 9.58 -0.47
C LEU A 60 18.05 8.87 0.75
N LEU A 61 16.77 8.53 0.71
CA LEU A 61 16.11 7.82 1.80
C LEU A 61 16.66 6.40 1.99
N GLN A 62 17.00 5.73 0.90
CA GLN A 62 17.54 4.37 0.91
C GLN A 62 19.01 4.32 1.33
N SER A 63 19.75 5.43 1.26
CA SER A 63 21.17 5.48 1.67
C SER A 63 21.39 5.27 3.18
N GLY A 64 20.31 5.26 3.99
CA GLY A 64 20.39 5.10 5.44
C GLY A 64 19.28 4.20 6.02
N TRP A 65 19.63 3.43 7.04
CA TRP A 65 18.70 2.48 7.68
C TRP A 65 17.40 3.13 8.21
N LEU A 66 17.45 4.39 8.66
CA LEU A 66 16.25 5.13 9.10
C LEU A 66 15.30 5.40 7.93
N GLY A 67 15.82 5.78 6.78
CA GLY A 67 15.02 6.00 5.60
C GLY A 67 14.41 4.69 5.08
N ILE A 68 15.17 3.59 5.07
CA ILE A 68 14.65 2.26 4.74
C ILE A 68 13.51 1.88 5.69
N LEU A 69 13.68 2.06 7.01
CA LEU A 69 12.63 1.81 7.99
C LEU A 69 11.37 2.66 7.72
N CYS A 70 11.55 3.93 7.37
CA CYS A 70 10.46 4.83 7.05
C CYS A 70 9.71 4.38 5.78
N VAL A 71 10.41 4.07 4.71
CA VAL A 71 9.80 3.71 3.42
C VAL A 71 9.20 2.30 3.45
N ALA A 72 9.91 1.32 4.01
CA ALA A 72 9.48 -0.08 4.00
C ALA A 72 8.40 -0.40 5.04
N ILE A 73 8.40 0.24 6.19
CA ILE A 73 7.56 -0.16 7.33
C ILE A 73 6.63 0.96 7.80
N LEU A 74 7.18 2.11 8.20
CA LEU A 74 6.37 3.17 8.81
C LEU A 74 5.41 3.82 7.83
N GLY A 75 5.86 4.10 6.61
CA GLY A 75 5.03 4.63 5.53
C GLY A 75 3.82 3.73 5.26
N PRO A 76 4.02 2.46 4.89
CA PRO A 76 2.93 1.49 4.69
C PRO A 76 1.93 1.42 5.86
N ILE A 77 2.40 1.39 7.10
CA ILE A 77 1.50 1.38 8.27
C ILE A 77 0.64 2.64 8.32
N LEU A 78 1.24 3.82 8.15
CA LEU A 78 0.54 5.09 8.19
C LEU A 78 -0.44 5.24 7.02
N GLU A 79 -0.06 4.77 5.85
CA GLU A 79 -0.90 4.79 4.66
C GLU A 79 -2.10 3.84 4.81
N GLU A 80 -1.92 2.63 5.32
CA GLU A 80 -3.05 1.72 5.56
C GLU A 80 -4.02 2.27 6.62
N LEU A 81 -3.51 2.88 7.68
CA LEU A 81 -4.35 3.57 8.66
C LEU A 81 -5.18 4.69 8.03
N LEU A 82 -4.60 5.46 7.10
CA LEU A 82 -5.31 6.51 6.40
C LEU A 82 -6.28 5.95 5.36
N PHE A 83 -5.77 5.14 4.43
CA PHE A 83 -6.55 4.72 3.26
C PHE A 83 -7.58 3.65 3.63
N ARG A 84 -7.21 2.59 4.32
CA ARG A 84 -8.16 1.50 4.65
C ARG A 84 -8.92 1.82 5.92
N GLY A 85 -8.23 2.34 6.93
CA GLY A 85 -8.84 2.73 8.19
C GLY A 85 -9.82 3.90 8.11
N ALA A 86 -9.65 4.82 7.16
CA ALA A 86 -10.54 5.97 7.00
C ALA A 86 -11.18 6.05 5.60
N VAL A 87 -10.41 6.22 4.52
CA VAL A 87 -10.94 6.50 3.18
C VAL A 87 -11.80 5.36 2.66
N THR A 88 -11.24 4.14 2.56
CA THR A 88 -11.98 2.95 2.07
C THR A 88 -13.22 2.67 2.93
N LYS A 89 -13.08 2.77 4.25
CA LYS A 89 -14.17 2.57 5.19
C LYS A 89 -15.33 3.54 4.97
N VAL A 90 -15.05 4.81 4.72
CA VAL A 90 -16.08 5.83 4.43
C VAL A 90 -16.73 5.57 3.07
N LEU A 91 -15.92 5.22 2.06
CA LEU A 91 -16.43 4.89 0.73
C LEU A 91 -17.36 3.67 0.74
N LEU A 92 -17.00 2.61 1.50
CA LEU A 92 -17.84 1.41 1.65
C LEU A 92 -19.18 1.68 2.35
N LYS A 93 -19.30 2.76 3.13
CA LYS A 93 -20.58 3.18 3.71
C LYS A 93 -21.47 3.91 2.72
N LYS A 94 -20.90 4.52 1.67
CA LYS A 94 -21.60 5.40 0.74
C LYS A 94 -21.85 4.76 -0.62
N TYR A 95 -20.97 3.89 -1.08
CA TYR A 95 -21.00 3.29 -2.40
C TYR A 95 -21.04 1.76 -2.30
N ASN A 96 -21.42 1.10 -3.41
CA ASN A 96 -21.27 -0.35 -3.51
C ASN A 96 -19.77 -0.75 -3.41
N PRO A 97 -19.47 -2.00 -3.05
CA PRO A 97 -18.11 -2.43 -2.78
C PRO A 97 -17.15 -2.21 -3.96
N LEU A 98 -17.57 -2.51 -5.18
CA LEU A 98 -16.72 -2.35 -6.37
C LEU A 98 -16.34 -0.89 -6.58
N THR A 99 -17.32 0.00 -6.55
CA THR A 99 -17.08 1.46 -6.70
C THR A 99 -16.19 1.99 -5.57
N ALA A 100 -16.40 1.56 -4.33
CA ALA A 100 -15.58 1.98 -3.20
C ALA A 100 -14.12 1.53 -3.36
N ILE A 101 -13.89 0.30 -3.80
CA ILE A 101 -12.55 -0.25 -4.06
C ILE A 101 -11.84 0.53 -5.18
N LEU A 102 -12.54 0.77 -6.30
CA LEU A 102 -11.95 1.48 -7.43
C LEU A 102 -11.60 2.93 -7.06
N ILE A 103 -12.51 3.66 -6.42
CA ILE A 103 -12.24 5.03 -5.97
C ILE A 103 -11.09 5.07 -4.97
N SER A 104 -11.08 4.16 -4.00
CA SER A 104 -10.03 4.11 -2.98
C SER A 104 -8.65 3.83 -3.58
N GLY A 105 -8.54 2.89 -4.51
CA GLY A 105 -7.27 2.57 -5.18
C GLY A 105 -6.78 3.70 -6.08
N LEU A 106 -7.69 4.37 -6.81
CA LEU A 106 -7.34 5.54 -7.62
C LEU A 106 -6.82 6.70 -6.75
N ILE A 107 -7.50 7.01 -5.65
CA ILE A 107 -7.05 8.05 -4.71
C ILE A 107 -5.68 7.66 -4.13
N PHE A 108 -5.48 6.38 -3.78
CA PHE A 108 -4.22 5.88 -3.26
C PHE A 108 -3.08 6.07 -4.26
N GLY A 109 -3.28 5.69 -5.52
CA GLY A 109 -2.27 5.88 -6.57
C GLY A 109 -1.95 7.35 -6.81
N ILE A 110 -2.96 8.21 -6.98
CA ILE A 110 -2.79 9.66 -7.21
C ILE A 110 -2.07 10.32 -6.03
N PHE A 111 -2.28 9.85 -4.81
CA PHE A 111 -1.64 10.39 -3.61
C PHE A 111 -0.11 10.30 -3.65
N HIS A 112 0.46 9.37 -4.41
CA HIS A 112 1.91 9.25 -4.59
C HIS A 112 2.53 10.39 -5.40
N MET A 113 1.73 11.12 -6.20
CA MET A 113 2.14 12.31 -6.98
C MET A 113 3.41 12.11 -7.85
N ASN A 114 3.78 10.88 -8.13
CA ASN A 114 4.92 10.49 -8.96
C ASN A 114 4.44 9.57 -10.10
N PRO A 115 4.46 10.01 -11.36
CA PRO A 115 3.89 9.25 -12.48
C PRO A 115 4.38 7.80 -12.57
N ALA A 116 5.67 7.56 -12.31
CA ALA A 116 6.24 6.22 -12.27
C ALA A 116 5.60 5.31 -11.21
N GLN A 117 5.05 5.87 -10.15
CA GLN A 117 4.43 5.12 -9.05
C GLN A 117 2.91 5.04 -9.14
N VAL A 118 2.24 6.03 -9.77
CA VAL A 118 0.77 6.15 -9.79
C VAL A 118 0.09 4.87 -10.27
N VAL A 119 0.59 4.27 -11.34
CA VAL A 119 -0.04 3.07 -11.93
C VAL A 119 0.10 1.87 -10.99
N GLY A 120 1.33 1.56 -10.57
CA GLY A 120 1.61 0.44 -9.67
C GLY A 120 0.88 0.60 -8.31
N ALA A 121 0.94 1.81 -7.74
CA ALA A 121 0.25 2.13 -6.49
C ALA A 121 -1.28 2.03 -6.63
N THR A 122 -1.86 2.41 -7.77
CA THR A 122 -3.30 2.23 -8.02
C THR A 122 -3.67 0.75 -8.01
N LEU A 123 -2.90 -0.09 -8.69
CA LEU A 123 -3.17 -1.52 -8.81
C LEU A 123 -3.06 -2.22 -7.45
N ILE A 124 -1.99 -1.99 -6.70
CA ILE A 124 -1.87 -2.52 -5.34
C ILE A 124 -2.95 -1.93 -4.43
N GLY A 125 -3.33 -0.68 -4.66
CA GLY A 125 -4.41 0.00 -3.97
C GLY A 125 -5.76 -0.68 -4.10
N PHE A 126 -6.10 -1.20 -5.28
CA PHE A 126 -7.33 -1.99 -5.50
C PHE A 126 -7.30 -3.29 -4.70
N ILE A 127 -6.17 -4.00 -4.70
CA ILE A 127 -6.01 -5.26 -4.01
C ILE A 127 -6.15 -5.08 -2.50
N LEU A 128 -5.46 -4.10 -1.93
CA LEU A 128 -5.51 -3.81 -0.51
C LEU A 128 -6.90 -3.35 -0.06
N ALA A 129 -7.59 -2.53 -0.88
CA ALA A 129 -8.98 -2.13 -0.61
C ALA A 129 -9.95 -3.33 -0.67
N TRP A 130 -9.73 -4.27 -1.61
CA TRP A 130 -10.52 -5.50 -1.71
C TRP A 130 -10.28 -6.43 -0.51
N ILE A 131 -9.03 -6.62 -0.08
CA ILE A 131 -8.68 -7.41 1.11
C ILE A 131 -9.34 -6.81 2.35
N TYR A 132 -9.25 -5.48 2.51
CA TYR A 132 -9.93 -4.78 3.60
C TYR A 132 -11.44 -4.99 3.57
N TYR A 133 -12.07 -4.89 2.40
CA TYR A 133 -13.49 -5.17 2.24
C TYR A 133 -13.87 -6.59 2.69
N LYS A 134 -13.03 -7.59 2.38
CA LYS A 134 -13.28 -8.99 2.74
C LYS A 134 -13.03 -9.31 4.21
N THR A 135 -12.07 -8.65 4.84
CA THR A 135 -11.61 -8.98 6.20
C THR A 135 -12.04 -7.98 7.25
N HIS A 136 -12.33 -6.76 6.85
CA HIS A 136 -12.46 -5.60 7.73
C HIS A 136 -11.26 -5.42 8.68
N SER A 137 -10.08 -5.96 8.33
CA SER A 137 -8.86 -5.92 9.11
C SER A 137 -7.74 -5.23 8.35
N LEU A 138 -6.95 -4.41 9.05
CA LEU A 138 -5.75 -3.78 8.50
C LEU A 138 -4.54 -4.73 8.47
N ILE A 139 -4.56 -5.80 9.27
CA ILE A 139 -3.40 -6.69 9.43
C ILE A 139 -2.91 -7.26 8.10
N PRO A 140 -3.75 -7.92 7.27
CA PRO A 140 -3.29 -8.44 5.99
C PRO A 140 -2.92 -7.33 5.00
N CYS A 141 -3.57 -6.16 5.06
CA CYS A 141 -3.25 -5.03 4.19
C CYS A 141 -1.86 -4.47 4.52
N ILE A 142 -1.57 -4.23 5.81
CA ILE A 142 -0.26 -3.76 6.27
C ILE A 142 0.84 -4.78 5.90
N LEU A 143 0.60 -6.07 6.11
CA LEU A 143 1.56 -7.11 5.78
C LEU A 143 1.93 -7.07 4.29
N ILE A 144 0.95 -7.09 3.40
CA ILE A 144 1.19 -7.08 1.95
C ILE A 144 1.84 -5.78 1.52
N HIS A 145 1.44 -4.65 2.08
CA HIS A 145 2.00 -3.35 1.73
C HIS A 145 3.48 -3.23 2.15
N ILE A 146 3.83 -3.69 3.36
CA ILE A 146 5.24 -3.79 3.81
C ILE A 146 6.04 -4.69 2.85
N MET A 147 5.49 -5.85 2.47
CA MET A 147 6.14 -6.75 1.52
C MET A 147 6.37 -6.07 0.17
N ASN A 148 5.37 -5.36 -0.35
CA ASN A 148 5.49 -4.60 -1.61
C ASN A 148 6.62 -3.58 -1.55
N ASN A 149 6.65 -2.73 -0.55
CA ASN A 149 7.68 -1.70 -0.44
C ASN A 149 9.07 -2.29 -0.17
N SER A 150 9.16 -3.38 0.60
CA SER A 150 10.43 -4.09 0.81
C SER A 150 10.97 -4.76 -0.46
N CYS A 151 10.10 -5.32 -1.30
CA CYS A 151 10.49 -5.88 -2.61
C CYS A 151 10.99 -4.78 -3.55
N LEU A 152 10.30 -3.64 -3.62
CA LEU A 152 10.71 -2.50 -4.46
C LEU A 152 12.08 -1.97 -4.07
N LEU A 153 12.36 -1.83 -2.75
CA LEU A 153 13.68 -1.43 -2.27
C LEU A 153 14.78 -2.40 -2.71
N TYR A 154 14.54 -3.70 -2.54
CA TYR A 154 15.50 -4.73 -2.92
C TYR A 154 15.78 -4.76 -4.43
N THR A 155 14.78 -4.54 -5.26
CA THR A 155 14.94 -4.53 -6.73
C THR A 155 15.66 -3.29 -7.23
N SER A 156 15.49 -2.12 -6.58
CA SER A 156 16.23 -0.90 -6.92
C SER A 156 17.72 -1.04 -6.61
N ASP A 157 18.07 -1.54 -5.42
CA ASP A 157 19.48 -1.80 -5.04
C ASP A 157 20.15 -2.77 -6.01
N ALA A 158 19.49 -3.88 -6.37
CA ALA A 158 20.00 -4.87 -7.29
C ALA A 158 20.14 -4.36 -8.74
N ALA A 159 19.47 -3.28 -9.12
CA ALA A 159 19.64 -2.63 -10.42
C ALA A 159 20.86 -1.71 -10.43
N ASP A 160 21.14 -1.00 -9.34
CA ASP A 160 22.26 -0.07 -9.20
C ASP A 160 23.60 -0.81 -9.13
N ASP A 161 23.64 -1.98 -8.47
CA ASP A 161 24.84 -2.83 -8.39
C ASP A 161 25.27 -3.46 -9.74
N ARG A 162 24.50 -3.27 -10.83
CA ARG A 162 24.80 -3.84 -12.16
C ARG A 162 25.36 -2.84 -13.18
N ILE A 163 25.59 -1.60 -12.79
CA ILE A 163 26.20 -0.54 -13.60
C ILE A 163 27.63 -0.33 -13.15
#